data_a9495cfa69a015e28538802fa85f7a2f
#
_entry.id   a9495cfa69a015e28538802fa85f7a2f
#
_cell.length_a   1.000
_cell.length_b   1.000
_cell.length_c   1.000
_cell.angle_alpha   90.00
_cell.angle_beta   90.00
_cell.angle_gamma   90.00
#
_symmetry.space_group_name_H-M   'P 1'
#
loop_
_entity.id
_entity.type
_entity.pdbx_description
1 polymer ?
#
loop_
_entity_poly.entity_id
_entity_poly.type
_entity_poly.pdbx_seq_one_letter_code
_entity_poly.pdbx_strand_id
1 'polypeptide(L)'
;MTNTDDLLVGFCQNVQHPQMSGFEVLELLDIRSALARREEELNDRQRRTLEEADEVFLRHAAQFHESVMQIANLAEMRKRAMVPPSHWWWYLEKLTLPERAAL
;
A
#
# COMPACT_ATOMS: atom_id res chain seq x y z
N MET A 1 -3.43 2.36 -21.33
CA MET A 1 -2.54 1.45 -20.59
C MET A 1 -1.70 2.25 -19.62
N THR A 2 -1.67 1.83 -18.37
CA THR A 2 -0.93 2.55 -17.32
C THR A 2 0.55 2.15 -17.37
N ASN A 3 1.44 3.11 -17.51
CA ASN A 3 2.87 2.80 -17.46
C ASN A 3 3.40 2.86 -16.03
N THR A 4 4.61 2.36 -15.84
CA THR A 4 5.22 2.26 -14.52
C THR A 4 5.36 3.61 -13.82
N ASP A 5 5.72 4.63 -14.58
CA ASP A 5 5.89 5.97 -14.04
C ASP A 5 4.56 6.54 -13.53
N ASP A 6 3.48 6.33 -14.27
CA ASP A 6 2.15 6.77 -13.84
C ASP A 6 1.71 6.08 -12.55
N LEU A 7 1.99 4.78 -12.43
CA LEU A 7 1.68 4.04 -11.21
C LEU A 7 2.46 4.60 -10.02
N LEU A 8 3.72 4.91 -10.24
CA LEU A 8 4.57 5.45 -9.18
C LEU A 8 4.10 6.82 -8.72
N VAL A 9 3.80 7.70 -9.67
CA VAL A 9 3.28 9.03 -9.35
C VAL A 9 1.97 8.92 -8.57
N GLY A 10 1.07 8.05 -9.04
CA GLY A 10 -0.20 7.84 -8.37
C GLY A 10 -0.04 7.34 -6.94
N PHE A 11 0.84 6.37 -6.75
CA PHE A 11 1.11 5.85 -5.41
C PHE A 11 1.69 6.93 -4.49
N CYS A 12 2.69 7.67 -4.98
CA CYS A 12 3.32 8.74 -4.19
C CYS A 12 2.34 9.82 -3.78
N GLN A 13 1.44 10.20 -4.68
CA GLN A 13 0.45 11.22 -4.38
C GLN A 13 -0.57 10.73 -3.36
N ASN A 14 -1.05 9.50 -3.54
CA ASN A 14 -2.12 8.99 -2.70
C ASN A 14 -1.69 8.66 -1.27
N VAL A 15 -0.47 8.20 -1.07
CA VAL A 15 -0.01 7.89 0.29
C VAL A 15 0.05 9.11 1.19
N GLN A 16 0.12 10.29 0.61
CA GLN A 16 0.19 11.54 1.37
C GLN A 16 -1.18 12.02 1.85
N HIS A 17 -2.24 11.37 1.40
CA HIS A 17 -3.60 11.76 1.73
C HIS A 17 -4.34 10.60 2.37
N PRO A 18 -4.03 10.29 3.66
CA PRO A 18 -4.61 9.11 4.31
C PRO A 18 -6.11 9.19 4.56
N GLN A 19 -6.70 10.36 4.40
CA GLN A 19 -8.14 10.53 4.56
C GLN A 19 -8.85 10.11 3.28
N MET A 20 -8.95 8.82 3.08
CA MET A 20 -9.60 8.26 1.91
C MET A 20 -10.56 7.14 2.33
N SER A 21 -11.49 6.80 1.44
CA SER A 21 -12.43 5.72 1.70
C SER A 21 -11.71 4.37 1.67
N GLY A 22 -12.36 3.35 2.24
CA GLY A 22 -11.82 2.00 2.18
C GLY A 22 -11.63 1.51 0.75
N PHE A 23 -12.52 1.90 -0.17
CA PHE A 23 -12.39 1.54 -1.58
C PHE A 23 -11.14 2.14 -2.19
N GLU A 24 -10.86 3.40 -1.86
CA GLU A 24 -9.66 4.07 -2.35
C GLU A 24 -8.39 3.44 -1.77
N VAL A 25 -8.45 2.99 -0.52
CA VAL A 25 -7.32 2.27 0.08
C VAL A 25 -7.06 0.98 -0.67
N LEU A 26 -8.10 0.22 -1.02
CA LEU A 26 -7.93 -1.01 -1.78
C LEU A 26 -7.30 -0.74 -3.13
N GLU A 27 -7.68 0.34 -3.80
CA GLU A 27 -7.05 0.75 -5.05
C GLU A 27 -5.56 1.06 -4.83
N LEU A 28 -5.25 1.73 -3.74
CA LEU A 28 -3.87 2.06 -3.39
C LEU A 28 -3.02 0.79 -3.22
N LEU A 29 -3.58 -0.22 -2.55
CA LEU A 29 -2.89 -1.49 -2.37
C LEU A 29 -2.66 -2.19 -3.71
N ASP A 30 -3.64 -2.13 -4.61
CA ASP A 30 -3.52 -2.71 -5.95
C ASP A 30 -2.44 -1.99 -6.77
N ILE A 31 -2.37 -0.67 -6.68
CA ILE A 31 -1.35 0.10 -7.37
C ILE A 31 0.04 -0.31 -6.89
N ARG A 32 0.20 -0.44 -5.57
CA ARG A 32 1.48 -0.87 -5.01
C ARG A 32 1.86 -2.27 -5.48
N SER A 33 0.87 -3.17 -5.56
CA SER A 33 1.10 -4.52 -6.07
C SER A 33 1.51 -4.50 -7.54
N ALA A 34 0.89 -3.64 -8.34
CA ALA A 34 1.27 -3.49 -9.73
C ALA A 34 2.72 -3.01 -9.86
N LEU A 35 3.14 -2.10 -8.98
CA LEU A 35 4.53 -1.64 -8.95
C LEU A 35 5.48 -2.78 -8.59
N ALA A 36 5.09 -3.62 -7.63
CA ALA A 36 5.91 -4.77 -7.23
C ALA A 36 6.13 -5.73 -8.39
N ARG A 37 5.11 -5.93 -9.21
CA ARG A 37 5.21 -6.81 -10.37
C ARG A 37 6.09 -6.22 -11.48
N ARG A 38 6.39 -4.94 -11.41
CA ARG A 38 7.24 -4.23 -12.38
C ARG A 38 8.56 -3.78 -11.77
N GLU A 39 8.93 -4.38 -10.63
CA GLU A 39 10.11 -3.96 -9.90
C GLU A 39 11.38 -3.94 -10.74
N GLU A 40 11.52 -4.89 -11.65
CA GLU A 40 12.67 -4.97 -12.51
C GLU A 40 12.78 -3.81 -13.51
N GLU A 41 11.67 -3.16 -13.79
CA GLU A 41 11.63 -2.03 -14.71
C GLU A 41 12.05 -0.72 -14.06
N LEU A 42 12.12 -0.69 -12.72
CA LEU A 42 12.43 0.53 -12.00
C LEU A 42 13.92 0.84 -12.06
N ASN A 43 14.25 2.08 -12.41
CA ASN A 43 15.63 2.53 -12.30
C ASN A 43 15.92 2.94 -10.85
N ASP A 44 17.18 3.29 -10.55
CA ASP A 44 17.58 3.63 -9.19
C ASP A 44 16.80 4.80 -8.60
N ARG A 45 16.52 5.80 -9.42
CA ARG A 45 15.77 6.96 -8.98
C ARG A 45 14.34 6.59 -8.62
N GLN A 46 13.70 5.77 -9.46
CA GLN A 46 12.33 5.33 -9.21
C GLN A 46 12.25 4.44 -7.97
N ARG A 47 13.24 3.58 -7.74
CA ARG A 47 13.29 2.73 -6.55
C ARG A 47 13.39 3.58 -5.29
N ARG A 48 14.19 4.62 -5.33
CA ARG A 48 14.34 5.53 -4.19
C ARG A 48 13.04 6.28 -3.90
N THR A 49 12.39 6.73 -4.96
CA THR A 49 11.08 7.39 -4.83
C THR A 49 10.05 6.47 -4.22
N LEU A 50 10.03 5.21 -4.64
CA LEU A 50 9.11 4.21 -4.10
C LEU A 50 9.39 3.93 -2.63
N GLU A 51 10.67 3.83 -2.26
CA GLU A 51 11.04 3.62 -0.85
C GLU A 51 10.56 4.75 0.03
N GLU A 52 10.71 5.99 -0.43
CA GLU A 52 10.22 7.15 0.29
C GLU A 52 8.69 7.13 0.44
N ALA A 53 8.00 6.75 -0.63
CA ALA A 53 6.55 6.64 -0.59
C ALA A 53 6.10 5.51 0.34
N ASP A 54 6.83 4.40 0.38
CA ASP A 54 6.55 3.31 1.31
C ASP A 54 6.68 3.76 2.76
N GLU A 55 7.64 4.62 3.05
CA GLU A 55 7.79 5.16 4.40
C GLU A 55 6.59 6.01 4.80
N VAL A 56 6.10 6.83 3.87
CA VAL A 56 4.88 7.62 4.11
C VAL A 56 3.68 6.71 4.32
N PHE A 57 3.58 5.67 3.49
CA PHE A 57 2.52 4.67 3.63
C PHE A 57 2.52 4.05 5.03
N LEU A 58 3.69 3.66 5.52
CA LEU A 58 3.83 3.06 6.85
C LEU A 58 3.40 4.01 7.96
N ARG A 59 3.70 5.30 7.82
CA ARG A 59 3.28 6.29 8.82
C ARG A 59 1.77 6.41 8.90
N HIS A 60 1.07 6.16 7.81
CA HIS A 60 -0.39 6.29 7.75
C HIS A 60 -1.12 4.93 7.77
N ALA A 61 -0.39 3.84 7.99
CA ALA A 61 -0.96 2.51 7.90
C ALA A 61 -2.17 2.29 8.81
N ALA A 62 -2.15 2.83 10.02
CA ALA A 62 -3.26 2.69 10.96
C ALA A 62 -4.53 3.32 10.39
N GLN A 63 -4.41 4.48 9.78
CA GLN A 63 -5.53 5.19 9.20
C GLN A 63 -6.08 4.47 7.98
N PHE A 64 -5.20 3.94 7.12
CA PHE A 64 -5.61 3.14 5.98
C PHE A 64 -6.34 1.88 6.43
N HIS A 65 -5.83 1.22 7.47
CA HIS A 65 -6.44 0.02 8.01
C HIS A 65 -7.85 0.31 8.53
N GLU A 66 -8.01 1.39 9.26
CA GLU A 66 -9.30 1.79 9.79
C GLU A 66 -10.33 2.00 8.67
N SER A 67 -9.92 2.66 7.60
CA SER A 67 -10.81 2.91 6.46
C SER A 67 -11.25 1.61 5.78
N VAL A 68 -10.32 0.68 5.58
CA VAL A 68 -10.64 -0.61 4.95
C VAL A 68 -11.58 -1.42 5.83
N MET A 69 -11.36 -1.42 7.14
CA MET A 69 -12.18 -2.20 8.07
C MET A 69 -13.65 -1.80 8.04
N GLN A 70 -13.95 -0.59 7.61
CA GLN A 70 -15.33 -0.12 7.53
C GLN A 70 -16.09 -0.77 6.37
N ILE A 71 -15.39 -1.31 5.38
CA ILE A 71 -16.05 -1.83 4.18
C ILE A 71 -15.77 -3.30 3.90
N ALA A 72 -14.72 -3.87 4.49
CA ALA A 72 -14.30 -5.22 4.13
C ALA A 72 -13.42 -5.87 5.18
N ASN A 73 -13.35 -7.19 5.11
CA ASN A 73 -12.39 -7.98 5.87
C ASN A 73 -11.16 -8.15 5.01
N LEU A 74 -10.10 -7.45 5.37
CA LEU A 74 -8.87 -7.44 4.56
C LEU A 74 -8.23 -8.81 4.43
N ALA A 75 -8.25 -9.60 5.51
CA ALA A 75 -7.68 -10.94 5.49
C ALA A 75 -8.37 -11.85 4.48
N GLU A 76 -9.70 -11.75 4.39
CA GLU A 76 -10.45 -12.51 3.41
C GLU A 76 -10.18 -12.05 2.00
N MET A 77 -10.04 -10.74 1.80
CA MET A 77 -9.74 -10.19 0.49
C MET A 77 -8.38 -10.64 -0.02
N ARG A 78 -7.38 -10.66 0.87
CA ARG A 78 -6.05 -11.18 0.53
C ARG A 78 -6.14 -12.62 0.03
N LYS A 79 -6.94 -13.41 0.73
CA LYS A 79 -7.09 -14.82 0.41
C LYS A 79 -7.74 -15.02 -0.95
N ARG A 80 -8.82 -14.28 -1.21
CA ARG A 80 -9.54 -14.36 -2.48
C ARG A 80 -8.70 -13.87 -3.65
N ALA A 81 -7.93 -12.81 -3.43
CA ALA A 81 -7.09 -12.24 -4.47
C ALA A 81 -5.76 -12.96 -4.62
N MET A 82 -5.51 -13.96 -3.76
CA MET A 82 -4.26 -14.73 -3.77
C MET A 82 -3.04 -13.83 -3.72
N VAL A 83 -3.08 -12.85 -2.82
CA VAL A 83 -1.99 -11.88 -2.65
C VAL A 83 -0.75 -12.58 -2.12
N PRO A 84 0.41 -12.40 -2.77
CA PRO A 84 1.65 -13.03 -2.29
C PRO A 84 2.05 -12.50 -0.90
N PRO A 85 2.63 -13.35 -0.05
CA PRO A 85 3.08 -12.89 1.27
C PRO A 85 4.11 -11.78 1.22
N SER A 86 4.84 -11.65 0.11
CA SER A 86 5.82 -10.59 -0.07
C SER A 86 5.19 -9.21 -0.27
N HIS A 87 3.90 -9.16 -0.57
CA HIS A 87 3.17 -7.90 -0.70
C HIS A 87 2.74 -7.40 0.67
N TRP A 88 3.71 -6.93 1.46
CA TRP A 88 3.53 -6.57 2.86
C TRP A 88 2.47 -5.47 3.08
N TRP A 89 2.26 -4.62 2.11
CA TRP A 89 1.29 -3.52 2.20
C TRP A 89 -0.17 -4.01 2.33
N TRP A 90 -0.43 -5.23 1.93
CA TRP A 90 -1.75 -5.84 2.09
C TRP A 90 -2.01 -6.33 3.51
N TYR A 91 -1.01 -6.27 4.39
CA TYR A 91 -1.12 -6.75 5.77
C TYR A 91 -1.19 -5.60 6.75
N LEU A 92 -2.11 -4.64 6.47
CA LEU A 92 -2.24 -3.42 7.27
C LEU A 92 -2.44 -3.69 8.76
N GLU A 93 -3.18 -4.73 9.11
CA GLU A 93 -3.42 -5.05 10.51
C GLU A 93 -2.13 -5.39 11.25
N LYS A 94 -1.14 -5.90 10.56
CA LYS A 94 0.15 -6.23 11.17
C LYS A 94 1.07 -5.02 11.26
N LEU A 95 0.88 -4.06 10.37
CA LEU A 95 1.68 -2.84 10.36
C LEU A 95 1.27 -1.88 11.45
N THR A 96 0.10 -2.10 12.05
CA THR A 96 -0.48 -1.21 13.04
C THR A 96 -0.50 -1.83 14.44
N LEU A 97 0.33 -2.84 14.68
CA LEU A 97 0.36 -3.53 15.97
C LEU A 97 0.75 -2.58 17.10
N PRO A 98 0.04 -2.68 18.24
CA PRO A 98 0.28 -1.78 19.38
C PRO A 98 1.69 -1.80 19.94
N GLU A 99 2.38 -2.92 19.88
CA GLU A 99 3.73 -3.02 20.42
C GLU A 99 4.71 -2.09 19.71
N ARG A 100 4.38 -1.67 18.52
CA ARG A 100 5.20 -0.70 17.81
C ARG A 100 5.13 0.67 18.47
N ALA A 101 3.99 0.99 19.03
CA ALA A 101 3.78 2.25 19.72
C ALA A 101 4.26 2.18 21.17
N ALA A 102 4.32 0.98 21.73
CA ALA A 102 4.73 0.79 23.12
C ALA A 102 6.22 0.98 23.32
N LEU A 103 6.96 0.94 22.26
CA LEU A 103 8.41 1.14 22.34
C LEU A 103 8.77 2.61 22.33
#